data_c2df80c54b0881c430c65b2c1c48cf6e
#
_entry.id   c2df80c54b0881c430c65b2c1c48cf6e
#
_cell.length_a   1.000
_cell.length_b   1.000
_cell.length_c   1.000
_cell.angle_alpha   90.00
_cell.angle_beta   90.00
_cell.angle_gamma   90.00
#
_symmetry.space_group_name_H-M   'P 1'
#
loop_
_entity.id
_entity.type
_entity.pdbx_description
1 polymer ?
#
loop_
_entity_poly.entity_id
_entity_poly.type
_entity_poly.pdbx_seq_one_letter_code
_entity_poly.pdbx_strand_id
1 'polypeptide(L)'
;QRTREEENTLCEVWAEVAEYAARSGITIGIEPINRYESYMCTSAEEVLRFIKRVNAPNLSLHLDTFHMNIEETSFYEPVIAAGSRLRHIHMTESDRGMLGEGNVRWDDLFRGLQEIDFNGNLVLENFSNSVPGMAVAVSLWRPSKYNADELAKGSLAFMRKMTCEHQ
;
A
#
# COMPACT_ATOMS: atom_id res chain seq x y z
N GLN A 1 10.67 2.33 -19.77
CA GLN A 1 9.52 3.20 -19.49
C GLN A 1 8.29 2.58 -20.13
N ARG A 2 7.16 2.68 -19.45
CA ARG A 2 5.83 2.30 -19.92
C ARG A 2 5.49 3.06 -21.22
N THR A 3 4.99 2.33 -22.20
CA THR A 3 4.56 2.90 -23.48
C THR A 3 3.12 3.39 -23.41
N ARG A 4 2.72 4.23 -24.34
CA ARG A 4 1.33 4.69 -24.45
C ARG A 4 0.36 3.55 -24.81
N GLU A 5 0.84 2.57 -25.55
CA GLU A 5 0.06 1.37 -25.92
C GLU A 5 -0.22 0.50 -24.70
N GLU A 6 0.80 0.23 -23.88
CA GLU A 6 0.63 -0.48 -22.61
C GLU A 6 -0.33 0.24 -21.67
N GLU A 7 -0.24 1.58 -21.56
CA GLU A 7 -1.19 2.36 -20.77
C GLU A 7 -2.63 2.27 -21.29
N ASN A 8 -2.83 2.29 -22.60
CA ASN A 8 -4.14 2.16 -23.21
C ASN A 8 -4.74 0.78 -22.90
N THR A 9 -3.97 -0.28 -23.16
CA THR A 9 -4.39 -1.66 -22.89
C THR A 9 -4.75 -1.86 -21.41
N LEU A 10 -3.92 -1.31 -20.50
CA LEU A 10 -4.24 -1.35 -19.06
C LEU A 10 -5.55 -0.66 -18.74
N CYS A 11 -5.79 0.54 -19.28
CA CYS A 11 -7.03 1.27 -19.02
C CYS A 11 -8.26 0.50 -19.51
N GLU A 12 -8.18 -0.12 -20.69
CA GLU A 12 -9.26 -0.93 -21.25
C GLU A 12 -9.55 -2.16 -20.37
N VAL A 13 -8.52 -2.94 -20.02
CA VAL A 13 -8.65 -4.12 -19.16
C VAL A 13 -9.21 -3.75 -17.79
N TRP A 14 -8.68 -2.68 -17.15
CA TRP A 14 -9.15 -2.28 -15.84
C TRP A 14 -10.56 -1.68 -15.85
N ALA A 15 -11.01 -1.09 -16.95
CA ALA A 15 -12.40 -0.66 -17.09
C ALA A 15 -13.35 -1.86 -17.07
N GLU A 16 -13.02 -2.94 -17.81
CA GLU A 16 -13.80 -4.18 -17.81
C GLU A 16 -13.80 -4.88 -16.45
N VAL A 17 -12.63 -4.99 -15.81
CA VAL A 17 -12.49 -5.59 -14.47
C VAL A 17 -13.28 -4.80 -13.43
N ALA A 18 -13.21 -3.46 -13.48
CA ALA A 18 -13.96 -2.60 -12.56
C ALA A 18 -15.47 -2.73 -12.77
N GLU A 19 -15.94 -2.77 -14.03
CA GLU A 19 -17.36 -2.99 -14.33
C GLU A 19 -17.84 -4.35 -13.79
N TYR A 20 -17.06 -5.41 -14.00
CA TYR A 20 -17.39 -6.74 -13.49
C TYR A 20 -17.48 -6.76 -11.96
N ALA A 21 -16.49 -6.18 -11.27
CA ALA A 21 -16.45 -6.09 -9.81
C ALA A 21 -17.62 -5.25 -9.24
N ALA A 22 -18.00 -4.18 -9.94
CA ALA A 22 -19.10 -3.30 -9.52
C ALA A 22 -20.44 -4.05 -9.43
N ARG A 23 -20.67 -5.06 -10.26
CA ARG A 23 -21.89 -5.90 -10.21
C ARG A 23 -22.07 -6.63 -8.87
N SER A 24 -20.97 -6.86 -8.17
CA SER A 24 -20.95 -7.49 -6.84
C SER A 24 -20.69 -6.48 -5.70
N GLY A 25 -20.71 -5.18 -5.97
CA GLY A 25 -20.45 -4.14 -4.99
C GLY A 25 -18.99 -4.09 -4.50
N ILE A 26 -18.05 -4.65 -5.28
CA ILE A 26 -16.64 -4.74 -4.89
C ILE A 26 -15.90 -3.47 -5.31
N THR A 27 -15.13 -2.90 -4.38
CA THR A 27 -14.15 -1.86 -4.64
C THR A 27 -12.77 -2.51 -4.81
N ILE A 28 -12.03 -2.08 -5.82
CA ILE A 28 -10.68 -2.58 -6.11
C ILE A 28 -9.66 -1.53 -5.71
N GLY A 29 -8.68 -1.91 -4.91
CA GLY A 29 -7.50 -1.10 -4.60
C GLY A 29 -6.39 -1.35 -5.63
N ILE A 30 -5.87 -0.29 -6.23
CA ILE A 30 -4.69 -0.35 -7.08
C ILE A 30 -3.49 0.04 -6.24
N GLU A 31 -2.49 -0.82 -6.19
CA GLU A 31 -1.28 -0.64 -5.40
C GLU A 31 -0.11 -0.19 -6.29
N PRO A 32 0.55 0.94 -5.96
CA PRO A 32 1.83 1.28 -6.54
C PRO A 32 2.92 0.36 -5.97
N ILE A 33 3.63 -0.34 -6.84
CA ILE A 33 4.69 -1.27 -6.49
C ILE A 33 6.06 -0.63 -6.81
N ASN A 34 7.04 -0.76 -5.92
CA ASN A 34 8.33 -0.12 -6.06
C ASN A 34 9.06 -0.49 -7.37
N ARG A 35 10.01 0.36 -7.76
CA ARG A 35 10.77 0.28 -9.03
C ARG A 35 11.57 -1.00 -9.24
N TYR A 36 11.84 -1.78 -8.19
CA TYR A 36 12.57 -3.04 -8.31
C TYR A 36 11.65 -4.20 -8.70
N GLU A 37 10.34 -4.05 -8.51
CA GLU A 37 9.33 -5.08 -8.75
C GLU A 37 8.40 -4.74 -9.91
N SER A 38 8.20 -3.44 -10.21
CA SER A 38 7.31 -3.00 -11.29
C SER A 38 7.83 -1.74 -11.98
N TYR A 39 7.39 -1.53 -13.21
CA TYR A 39 7.62 -0.29 -13.98
C TYR A 39 6.32 0.42 -14.37
N MET A 40 5.17 -0.13 -13.96
CA MET A 40 3.86 0.36 -14.43
C MET A 40 3.37 1.57 -13.66
N CYS A 41 3.15 1.42 -12.35
CA CYS A 41 2.79 2.49 -11.44
C CYS A 41 3.59 2.31 -10.16
N THR A 42 4.50 3.22 -9.90
CA THR A 42 5.41 3.11 -8.74
C THR A 42 5.12 4.12 -7.64
N SER A 43 4.25 5.11 -7.89
CA SER A 43 3.88 6.11 -6.91
C SER A 43 2.36 6.29 -6.80
N ALA A 44 1.92 6.84 -5.67
CA ALA A 44 0.52 7.20 -5.44
C ALA A 44 -0.02 8.14 -6.54
N GLU A 45 0.79 9.12 -6.96
CA GLU A 45 0.42 10.06 -8.02
C GLU A 45 0.14 9.34 -9.35
N GLU A 46 0.98 8.36 -9.71
CA GLU A 46 0.80 7.59 -10.95
C GLU A 46 -0.49 6.74 -10.90
N VAL A 47 -0.77 6.10 -9.76
CA VAL A 47 -2.01 5.33 -9.57
C VAL A 47 -3.22 6.24 -9.60
N LEU A 48 -3.19 7.41 -8.96
CA LEU A 48 -4.30 8.37 -8.99
C LEU A 48 -4.57 8.88 -10.40
N ARG A 49 -3.52 9.16 -11.20
CA ARG A 49 -3.66 9.50 -12.62
C ARG A 49 -4.29 8.35 -13.43
N PHE A 50 -3.85 7.13 -13.14
CA PHE A 50 -4.39 5.93 -13.77
C PHE A 50 -5.88 5.72 -13.44
N ILE A 51 -6.26 5.78 -12.16
CA ILE A 51 -7.66 5.67 -11.71
C ILE A 51 -8.53 6.74 -12.39
N LYS A 52 -8.04 7.98 -12.44
CA LYS A 52 -8.74 9.08 -13.12
C LYS A 52 -8.94 8.81 -14.61
N ARG A 53 -7.97 8.19 -15.26
CA ARG A 53 -8.02 7.86 -16.69
C ARG A 53 -8.99 6.70 -16.99
N VAL A 54 -8.99 5.65 -16.18
CA VAL A 54 -9.96 4.54 -16.28
C VAL A 54 -11.38 5.04 -15.99
N ASN A 55 -11.52 6.01 -15.08
CA ASN A 55 -12.78 6.66 -14.72
C ASN A 55 -13.85 5.71 -14.17
N ALA A 56 -13.45 4.65 -13.45
CA ALA A 56 -14.36 3.75 -12.77
C ALA A 56 -14.51 4.17 -11.29
N PRO A 57 -15.76 4.31 -10.78
CA PRO A 57 -16.01 4.83 -9.43
C PRO A 57 -15.55 3.88 -8.32
N ASN A 58 -15.48 2.59 -8.59
CA ASN A 58 -15.08 1.54 -7.67
C ASN A 58 -13.58 1.19 -7.73
N LEU A 59 -12.76 2.00 -8.42
CA LEU A 59 -11.31 1.94 -8.27
C LEU A 59 -10.84 2.88 -7.16
N SER A 60 -9.96 2.40 -6.31
CA SER A 60 -9.38 3.12 -5.17
C SER A 60 -7.86 2.98 -5.17
N LEU A 61 -7.19 3.84 -4.40
CA LEU A 61 -5.77 3.69 -4.09
C LEU A 61 -5.61 2.72 -2.91
N HIS A 62 -4.67 1.82 -3.05
CA HIS A 62 -4.09 0.99 -2.00
C HIS A 62 -2.63 1.42 -1.81
N LEU A 63 -2.21 1.80 -0.61
CA LEU A 63 -0.83 2.13 -0.31
C LEU A 63 -0.17 1.00 0.50
N ASP A 64 1.13 0.81 0.28
CA ASP A 64 1.98 0.00 1.14
C ASP A 64 3.16 0.84 1.61
N THR A 65 3.36 0.92 2.91
CA THR A 65 4.40 1.76 3.52
C THR A 65 5.82 1.29 3.20
N PHE A 66 6.04 0.02 2.88
CA PHE A 66 7.31 -0.47 2.36
C PHE A 66 7.60 0.10 0.97
N HIS A 67 6.64 0.03 0.05
CA HIS A 67 6.80 0.60 -1.29
C HIS A 67 6.94 2.13 -1.23
N MET A 68 6.15 2.81 -0.39
CA MET A 68 6.28 4.25 -0.14
C MET A 68 7.67 4.64 0.37
N ASN A 69 8.28 3.84 1.24
CA ASN A 69 9.62 4.12 1.76
C ASN A 69 10.71 4.14 0.67
N ILE A 70 10.46 3.49 -0.47
CA ILE A 70 11.38 3.45 -1.61
C ILE A 70 11.06 4.57 -2.61
N GLU A 71 9.79 4.81 -2.89
CA GLU A 71 9.35 5.63 -4.02
C GLU A 71 8.89 7.04 -3.64
N GLU A 72 8.37 7.23 -2.42
CA GLU A 72 7.78 8.50 -2.02
C GLU A 72 8.78 9.34 -1.19
N THR A 73 8.73 10.65 -1.36
CA THR A 73 9.53 11.58 -0.55
C THR A 73 8.84 11.98 0.76
N SER A 74 7.56 11.66 0.89
CA SER A 74 6.71 11.96 2.04
C SER A 74 5.74 10.81 2.29
N PHE A 75 5.40 10.56 3.56
CA PHE A 75 4.31 9.65 3.92
C PHE A 75 2.98 10.40 4.11
N TYR A 76 3.03 11.72 4.21
CA TYR A 76 1.87 12.58 4.37
C TYR A 76 1.25 12.99 3.02
N GLU A 77 2.05 13.56 2.10
CA GLU A 77 1.54 14.11 0.85
C GLU A 77 0.76 13.12 -0.03
N PRO A 78 1.20 11.86 -0.23
CA PRO A 78 0.46 10.86 -0.97
C PRO A 78 -0.93 10.56 -0.38
N VAL A 79 -1.04 10.57 0.96
CA VAL A 79 -2.31 10.36 1.68
C VAL A 79 -3.26 11.53 1.43
N ILE A 80 -2.77 12.77 1.56
CA ILE A 80 -3.57 13.98 1.28
C ILE A 80 -4.04 14.01 -0.17
N ALA A 81 -3.14 13.71 -1.12
CA ALA A 81 -3.47 13.68 -2.54
C ALA A 81 -4.54 12.62 -2.88
N ALA A 82 -4.54 11.50 -2.17
CA ALA A 82 -5.51 10.43 -2.36
C ALA A 82 -6.89 10.77 -1.80
N GLY A 83 -6.94 11.43 -0.63
CA GLY A 83 -8.19 11.76 0.05
C GLY A 83 -9.13 10.55 0.15
N SER A 84 -10.39 10.71 -0.23
CA SER A 84 -11.40 9.64 -0.19
C SER A 84 -11.14 8.45 -1.14
N ARG A 85 -10.16 8.56 -2.03
CA ARG A 85 -9.74 7.44 -2.89
C ARG A 85 -8.84 6.44 -2.18
N LEU A 86 -8.24 6.81 -1.04
CA LEU A 86 -7.47 5.87 -0.22
C LEU A 86 -8.42 4.98 0.57
N ARG A 87 -8.34 3.66 0.39
CA ARG A 87 -9.26 2.70 1.01
C ARG A 87 -8.56 1.57 1.75
N HIS A 88 -7.30 1.33 1.43
CA HIS A 88 -6.56 0.22 1.98
C HIS A 88 -5.09 0.62 2.13
N ILE A 89 -4.48 0.23 3.24
CA ILE A 89 -3.05 0.43 3.47
C ILE A 89 -2.46 -0.86 4.03
N HIS A 90 -1.44 -1.37 3.35
CA HIS A 90 -0.53 -2.34 3.95
C HIS A 90 0.45 -1.60 4.87
N MET A 91 0.37 -1.97 6.13
CA MET A 91 1.26 -1.49 7.18
C MET A 91 2.48 -2.41 7.21
N THR A 92 3.55 -1.98 6.57
CA THR A 92 4.77 -2.78 6.39
C THR A 92 5.97 -1.93 6.76
N GLU A 93 6.86 -2.43 7.61
CA GLU A 93 8.07 -1.70 7.94
C GLU A 93 9.06 -1.69 6.77
N SER A 94 9.99 -0.73 6.76
CA SER A 94 10.99 -0.51 5.71
C SER A 94 11.88 -1.73 5.42
N ASP A 95 12.04 -2.61 6.39
CA ASP A 95 12.78 -3.88 6.29
C ASP A 95 11.87 -5.12 6.38
N ARG A 96 10.54 -4.92 6.31
CA ARG A 96 9.49 -5.92 6.53
C ARG A 96 9.57 -6.59 7.92
N GLY A 97 10.12 -5.86 8.90
CA GLY A 97 10.23 -6.25 10.30
C GLY A 97 9.06 -5.81 11.17
N MET A 98 9.36 -5.60 12.47
CA MET A 98 8.38 -5.09 13.44
C MET A 98 8.05 -3.63 13.14
N LEU A 99 6.76 -3.28 13.10
CA LEU A 99 6.33 -1.91 12.88
C LEU A 99 6.89 -0.99 13.98
N GLY A 100 7.45 0.13 13.56
CA GLY A 100 8.07 1.12 14.44
C GLY A 100 9.55 0.88 14.78
N GLU A 101 10.16 -0.21 14.30
CA GLU A 101 11.59 -0.48 14.51
C GLU A 101 12.47 -0.11 13.28
N GLY A 102 11.88 0.39 12.20
CA GLY A 102 12.59 0.73 10.96
C GLY A 102 12.55 2.23 10.62
N ASN A 103 12.43 2.55 9.34
CA ASN A 103 12.57 3.91 8.82
C ASN A 103 11.25 4.55 8.36
N VAL A 104 10.13 3.85 8.46
CA VAL A 104 8.83 4.39 8.07
C VAL A 104 8.46 5.56 8.98
N ARG A 105 8.08 6.68 8.40
CA ARG A 105 7.67 7.88 9.15
C ARG A 105 6.20 7.79 9.52
N TRP A 106 5.91 6.99 10.54
CA TRP A 106 4.56 6.68 10.98
C TRP A 106 3.73 7.90 11.37
N ASP A 107 4.34 8.86 12.09
CA ASP A 107 3.65 10.10 12.48
C ASP A 107 3.17 10.91 11.27
N ASP A 108 3.96 10.98 10.19
CA ASP A 108 3.57 11.65 8.95
C ASP A 108 2.39 10.92 8.28
N LEU A 109 2.43 9.59 8.22
CA LEU A 109 1.33 8.78 7.69
C LEU A 109 0.05 9.02 8.48
N PHE A 110 0.08 8.81 9.79
CA PHE A 110 -1.11 8.90 10.64
C PHE A 110 -1.69 10.31 10.71
N ARG A 111 -0.84 11.35 10.71
CA ARG A 111 -1.30 12.74 10.57
C ARG A 111 -2.07 12.95 9.26
N GLY A 112 -1.59 12.40 8.14
CA GLY A 112 -2.30 12.46 6.87
C GLY A 112 -3.64 11.70 6.92
N LEU A 113 -3.66 10.52 7.53
CA LEU A 113 -4.89 9.72 7.70
C LEU A 113 -5.95 10.44 8.54
N GLN A 114 -5.52 11.12 9.61
CA GLN A 114 -6.41 11.95 10.43
C GLN A 114 -7.00 13.10 9.60
N GLU A 115 -6.18 13.82 8.84
CA GLU A 115 -6.61 14.98 8.07
C GLU A 115 -7.62 14.66 6.97
N ILE A 116 -7.56 13.45 6.40
CA ILE A 116 -8.53 12.99 5.37
C ILE A 116 -9.73 12.24 5.96
N ASP A 117 -9.88 12.19 7.28
CA ASP A 117 -10.91 11.38 7.96
C ASP A 117 -10.91 9.93 7.44
N PHE A 118 -9.73 9.29 7.40
CA PHE A 118 -9.57 7.98 6.80
C PHE A 118 -10.48 6.94 7.45
N ASN A 119 -11.32 6.30 6.63
CA ASN A 119 -12.23 5.23 7.03
C ASN A 119 -12.04 4.01 6.11
N GLY A 120 -10.84 3.48 6.08
CA GLY A 120 -10.46 2.30 5.30
C GLY A 120 -9.82 1.23 6.18
N ASN A 121 -9.11 0.31 5.55
CA ASN A 121 -8.45 -0.80 6.22
C ASN A 121 -6.96 -0.51 6.41
N LEU A 122 -6.47 -0.71 7.64
CA LEU A 122 -5.05 -0.81 7.96
C LEU A 122 -4.75 -2.29 8.19
N VAL A 123 -3.92 -2.87 7.35
CA VAL A 123 -3.64 -4.31 7.35
C VAL A 123 -2.14 -4.54 7.48
N LEU A 124 -1.73 -5.28 8.49
CA LEU A 124 -0.33 -5.71 8.58
C LEU A 124 0.01 -6.61 7.40
N GLU A 125 1.00 -6.21 6.60
CA GLU A 125 1.63 -7.10 5.65
C GLU A 125 3.01 -7.52 6.17
N ASN A 126 3.24 -8.81 6.20
CA ASN A 126 4.54 -9.37 6.57
C ASN A 126 4.77 -10.72 5.90
N PHE A 127 6.01 -11.03 5.64
CA PHE A 127 6.42 -12.27 4.99
C PHE A 127 7.33 -13.08 5.91
N SER A 128 7.05 -14.38 5.98
CA SER A 128 7.86 -15.29 6.77
C SER A 128 8.84 -16.06 5.88
N ASN A 129 10.13 -16.04 6.25
CA ASN A 129 11.15 -16.87 5.60
C ASN A 129 11.01 -18.37 5.94
N SER A 130 10.09 -18.74 6.83
CA SER A 130 9.74 -20.15 7.08
C SER A 130 8.90 -20.77 5.95
N VAL A 131 8.33 -19.97 5.06
CA VAL A 131 7.60 -20.44 3.89
C VAL A 131 8.59 -20.68 2.74
N PRO A 132 8.69 -21.90 2.20
CA PRO A 132 9.62 -22.20 1.11
C PRO A 132 9.45 -21.27 -0.08
N GLY A 133 10.57 -20.70 -0.57
CA GLY A 133 10.57 -19.77 -1.70
C GLY A 133 10.17 -18.32 -1.39
N MET A 134 9.52 -18.06 -0.27
CA MET A 134 9.06 -16.70 0.08
C MET A 134 10.25 -15.76 0.30
N ALA A 135 11.28 -16.20 1.00
CA ALA A 135 12.47 -15.38 1.25
C ALA A 135 13.11 -14.85 -0.06
N VAL A 136 13.15 -15.69 -1.09
CA VAL A 136 13.68 -15.31 -2.42
C VAL A 136 12.70 -14.35 -3.12
N ALA A 137 11.41 -14.66 -3.10
CA ALA A 137 10.39 -13.87 -3.80
C ALA A 137 10.30 -12.43 -3.31
N VAL A 138 10.53 -12.20 -2.00
CA VAL A 138 10.44 -10.87 -1.38
C VAL A 138 11.78 -10.36 -0.84
N SER A 139 12.89 -10.97 -1.26
CA SER A 139 14.28 -10.56 -0.92
C SER A 139 14.57 -10.51 0.59
N LEU A 140 14.03 -11.44 1.36
CA LEU A 140 14.30 -11.61 2.79
C LEU A 140 15.57 -12.43 3.02
N TRP A 141 16.73 -11.80 2.85
CA TRP A 141 18.04 -12.46 2.98
C TRP A 141 18.52 -12.62 4.41
N ARG A 142 17.90 -11.92 5.35
CA ARG A 142 18.20 -12.02 6.79
C ARG A 142 17.11 -12.83 7.50
N PRO A 143 17.46 -13.65 8.49
CA PRO A 143 16.46 -14.26 9.36
C PRO A 143 15.61 -13.18 10.04
N SER A 144 14.33 -13.44 10.19
CA SER A 144 13.47 -12.56 11.00
C SER A 144 13.95 -12.53 12.46
N LYS A 145 13.96 -11.36 13.06
CA LYS A 145 14.25 -11.14 14.48
C LYS A 145 13.16 -11.69 15.40
N TYR A 146 11.94 -11.75 14.87
CA TYR A 146 10.73 -12.16 15.58
C TYR A 146 10.08 -13.35 14.89
N ASN A 147 9.41 -14.22 15.68
CA ASN A 147 8.50 -15.18 15.09
C ASN A 147 7.19 -14.51 14.62
N ALA A 148 6.37 -15.23 13.87
CA ALA A 148 5.15 -14.68 13.27
C ALA A 148 4.14 -14.16 14.32
N ASP A 149 4.00 -14.86 15.45
CA ASP A 149 3.09 -14.47 16.55
C ASP A 149 3.57 -13.19 17.25
N GLU A 150 4.85 -13.10 17.54
CA GLU A 150 5.47 -11.92 18.16
C GLU A 150 5.29 -10.71 17.25
N LEU A 151 5.57 -10.88 15.96
CA LEU A 151 5.47 -9.84 14.96
C LEU A 151 4.02 -9.36 14.80
N ALA A 152 3.07 -10.29 14.68
CA ALA A 152 1.66 -9.93 14.56
C ALA A 152 1.13 -9.20 15.81
N LYS A 153 1.47 -9.68 17.02
CA LYS A 153 1.04 -9.06 18.27
C LYS A 153 1.67 -7.68 18.48
N GLY A 154 2.97 -7.57 18.28
CA GLY A 154 3.70 -6.30 18.44
C GLY A 154 3.24 -5.26 17.43
N SER A 155 3.11 -5.63 16.15
CA SER A 155 2.62 -4.74 15.11
C SER A 155 1.19 -4.28 15.33
N LEU A 156 0.29 -5.18 15.77
CA LEU A 156 -1.08 -4.80 16.12
C LEU A 156 -1.12 -3.82 17.31
N ALA A 157 -0.28 -4.04 18.32
CA ALA A 157 -0.18 -3.12 19.46
C ALA A 157 0.32 -1.74 19.00
N PHE A 158 1.34 -1.71 18.13
CA PHE A 158 1.85 -0.48 17.53
C PHE A 158 0.75 0.26 16.74
N MET A 159 0.04 -0.42 15.83
CA MET A 159 -1.03 0.19 15.03
C MET A 159 -2.12 0.81 15.91
N ARG A 160 -2.55 0.09 16.96
CA ARG A 160 -3.54 0.59 17.92
C ARG A 160 -3.05 1.84 18.67
N LYS A 161 -1.79 1.84 19.10
CA LYS A 161 -1.16 3.00 19.74
C LYS A 161 -1.20 4.21 18.81
N MET A 162 -0.69 4.07 17.59
CA MET A 162 -0.65 5.17 16.60
C MET A 162 -2.06 5.69 16.27
N THR A 163 -3.05 4.80 16.12
CA THR A 163 -4.43 5.20 15.89
C THR A 163 -5.00 6.02 17.06
N CYS A 164 -4.69 5.65 18.31
CA CYS A 164 -5.15 6.40 19.49
C CYS A 164 -4.46 7.77 19.63
N GLU A 165 -3.19 7.87 19.27
CA GLU A 165 -2.40 9.11 19.38
C GLU A 165 -2.79 10.17 18.32
N HIS A 166 -3.48 9.73 17.23
CA HIS A 166 -3.88 10.59 16.11
C HIS A 166 -5.41 10.62 15.91
N GLN A 167 -6.19 10.38 16.97
CA GLN A 167 -7.66 10.53 16.96
C GLN A 167 -8.10 11.97 17.21
#